data_bd30cde8deffcc56d21792443fc55c67
#
_entry.id   bd30cde8deffcc56d21792443fc55c67
#
_cell.length_a   1.000
_cell.length_b   1.000
_cell.length_c   1.000
_cell.angle_alpha   90.00
_cell.angle_beta   90.00
_cell.angle_gamma   90.00
#
_symmetry.space_group_name_H-M   'P 1'
#
loop_
_entity.id
_entity.type
_entity.pdbx_description
1 polymer ?
#
loop_
_entity_poly.entity_id
_entity_poly.type
_entity_poly.pdbx_seq_one_letter_code
_entity_poly.pdbx_strand_id
1 'polypeptide(L)'
;PQGVGKSTLISKLGGEWFKDSLSLNDTKDKTAAEKLQGFWIMEIGELAGLRKAEVETLRSFLSRQNDIYRASFGKRATPHLRQCVFFGTTNEESGYLRDTTGNRRFWPVKTPGRGYRQSWQLTQGDVDQIWAEALHYVQHGEKLYLDADLDVMARQEQRGAMETDEREGLVREYLETLLPEEWDKMELSERRGFLKGDEFLGGGRIGTVRRNSVCVLEIWCECFGRESGALRRGDSNDIISMLTRIGWRKSNVNGNGARRLPIYGPQRCYERDDSAGE
;
A
#
# COMPACT_ATOMS: atom_id res chain seq x y z
N PRO A 1 -11.68 -6.80 12.57
CA PRO A 1 -12.66 -7.89 12.72
C PRO A 1 -14.02 -7.51 12.13
N GLN A 2 -14.79 -8.52 11.69
CA GLN A 2 -16.15 -8.35 11.20
C GLN A 2 -17.13 -8.17 12.37
N GLY A 3 -18.23 -7.42 12.17
CA GLY A 3 -19.30 -7.31 13.16
C GLY A 3 -19.04 -6.37 14.34
N VAL A 4 -17.94 -5.62 14.34
CA VAL A 4 -17.58 -4.70 15.44
C VAL A 4 -18.28 -3.34 15.36
N GLY A 5 -19.21 -3.15 14.42
CA GLY A 5 -20.00 -1.93 14.30
C GLY A 5 -19.27 -0.73 13.69
N LYS A 6 -18.29 -0.94 12.78
CA LYS A 6 -17.58 0.15 12.09
C LYS A 6 -18.53 1.09 11.36
N SER A 7 -19.31 0.56 10.42
CA SER A 7 -20.30 1.34 9.65
C SER A 7 -21.39 1.94 10.55
N THR A 8 -21.78 1.22 11.61
CA THR A 8 -22.75 1.74 12.60
C THR A 8 -22.20 2.98 13.31
N LEU A 9 -20.92 2.98 13.69
CA LEU A 9 -20.27 4.16 14.29
C LEU A 9 -20.29 5.35 13.33
N ILE A 10 -19.86 5.12 12.09
CA ILE A 10 -19.76 6.16 11.07
C ILE A 10 -21.14 6.73 10.77
N SER A 11 -22.17 5.88 10.62
CA SER A 11 -23.53 6.31 10.36
C SER A 11 -24.13 7.13 11.53
N LYS A 12 -23.85 6.76 12.78
CA LYS A 12 -24.29 7.54 13.94
C LYS A 12 -23.62 8.91 14.02
N LEU A 13 -22.32 8.98 13.70
CA LEU A 13 -21.61 10.27 13.64
C LEU A 13 -22.16 11.20 12.58
N GLY A 14 -22.54 10.67 11.42
CA GLY A 14 -23.06 11.46 10.31
C GLY A 14 -24.56 11.77 10.40
N GLY A 15 -25.34 10.94 11.10
CA GLY A 15 -26.79 11.13 11.21
C GLY A 15 -27.47 11.28 9.84
N GLU A 16 -28.22 12.36 9.66
CA GLU A 16 -28.89 12.68 8.39
C GLU A 16 -27.92 13.07 7.25
N TRP A 17 -26.70 13.45 7.58
CA TRP A 17 -25.65 13.79 6.61
C TRP A 17 -24.72 12.62 6.29
N PHE A 18 -25.10 11.41 6.67
CA PHE A 18 -24.37 10.18 6.35
C PHE A 18 -24.88 9.54 5.06
N LYS A 19 -23.96 9.00 4.27
CA LYS A 19 -24.27 8.22 3.06
C LYS A 19 -23.31 7.05 2.89
N ASP A 20 -23.85 5.86 2.67
CA ASP A 20 -23.11 4.60 2.45
C ASP A 20 -23.19 4.05 1.01
N SER A 21 -23.82 4.80 0.10
CA SER A 21 -24.13 4.31 -1.24
C SER A 21 -23.07 4.65 -2.31
N LEU A 22 -21.87 5.02 -1.89
CA LEU A 22 -20.78 5.29 -2.84
C LEU A 22 -20.07 3.99 -3.19
N SER A 23 -20.20 3.56 -4.43
CA SER A 23 -19.44 2.44 -4.98
C SER A 23 -18.20 2.92 -5.73
N LEU A 24 -17.22 2.02 -5.88
CA LEU A 24 -16.03 2.33 -6.68
C LEU A 24 -16.33 2.60 -8.16
N ASN A 25 -17.37 2.00 -8.69
CA ASN A 25 -17.78 2.27 -10.07
C ASN A 25 -18.31 3.70 -10.22
N ASP A 26 -18.97 4.22 -9.20
CA ASP A 26 -19.45 5.61 -9.20
C ASP A 26 -18.28 6.60 -9.30
N THR A 27 -17.10 6.28 -8.74
CA THR A 27 -15.94 7.20 -8.72
C THR A 27 -15.37 7.51 -10.10
N LYS A 28 -15.77 6.77 -11.13
CA LYS A 28 -15.30 6.91 -12.51
C LYS A 28 -16.03 8.00 -13.30
N ASP A 29 -17.21 8.38 -12.88
CA ASP A 29 -18.07 9.30 -13.63
C ASP A 29 -18.69 10.42 -12.76
N LYS A 30 -19.61 11.19 -13.36
CA LYS A 30 -20.33 12.28 -12.68
C LYS A 30 -21.30 11.81 -11.58
N THR A 31 -21.66 10.54 -11.59
CA THR A 31 -22.64 9.97 -10.63
C THR A 31 -22.14 10.08 -9.21
N ALA A 32 -20.83 9.87 -8.99
CA ALA A 32 -20.25 10.10 -7.67
C ALA A 32 -20.42 11.54 -7.21
N ALA A 33 -20.12 12.49 -8.08
CA ALA A 33 -20.22 13.91 -7.74
C ALA A 33 -21.63 14.35 -7.36
N GLU A 34 -22.65 13.83 -8.05
CA GLU A 34 -24.06 14.05 -7.71
C GLU A 34 -24.42 13.41 -6.35
N LYS A 35 -23.90 12.21 -6.06
CA LYS A 35 -24.14 11.48 -4.81
C LYS A 35 -23.51 12.15 -3.58
N LEU A 36 -22.49 12.96 -3.75
CA LEU A 36 -21.82 13.67 -2.65
C LEU A 36 -22.63 14.85 -2.12
N GLN A 37 -23.59 15.36 -2.88
CA GLN A 37 -24.30 16.58 -2.52
C GLN A 37 -25.21 16.39 -1.31
N GLY A 38 -25.07 17.28 -0.33
CA GLY A 38 -25.88 17.26 0.89
C GLY A 38 -25.38 16.32 1.98
N PHE A 39 -24.24 15.67 1.80
CA PHE A 39 -23.68 14.75 2.81
C PHE A 39 -22.31 15.21 3.30
N TRP A 40 -22.06 15.00 4.59
CA TRP A 40 -20.79 15.28 5.25
C TRP A 40 -19.89 14.06 5.32
N ILE A 41 -20.49 12.90 5.62
CA ILE A 41 -19.79 11.65 5.84
C ILE A 41 -20.21 10.65 4.79
N MET A 42 -19.25 10.24 4.00
CA MET A 42 -19.43 9.25 2.94
C MET A 42 -18.71 7.96 3.31
N GLU A 43 -19.40 6.85 3.36
CA GLU A 43 -18.77 5.54 3.52
C GLU A 43 -18.55 4.88 2.16
N ILE A 44 -17.33 4.40 1.96
CA ILE A 44 -16.96 3.50 0.88
C ILE A 44 -16.79 2.12 1.52
N GLY A 45 -17.79 1.29 1.35
CA GLY A 45 -17.76 -0.09 1.86
C GLY A 45 -16.76 -0.96 1.10
N GLU A 46 -16.30 -2.01 1.77
CA GLU A 46 -15.52 -3.08 1.16
C GLU A 46 -14.27 -2.64 0.39
N LEU A 47 -13.38 -1.88 1.05
CA LEU A 47 -12.07 -1.52 0.46
C LEU A 47 -11.16 -2.73 0.22
N ALA A 48 -11.54 -3.90 0.71
CA ALA A 48 -10.83 -5.15 0.49
C ALA A 48 -10.94 -5.62 -0.96
N GLY A 49 -9.87 -6.20 -1.48
CA GLY A 49 -9.89 -6.81 -2.81
C GLY A 49 -9.79 -5.83 -4.00
N LEU A 50 -9.56 -4.55 -3.77
CA LEU A 50 -9.37 -3.58 -4.83
C LEU A 50 -8.17 -3.90 -5.71
N ARG A 51 -8.37 -3.92 -7.03
CA ARG A 51 -7.26 -4.01 -7.97
C ARG A 51 -6.45 -2.71 -7.98
N LYS A 52 -5.20 -2.78 -8.37
CA LYS A 52 -4.29 -1.61 -8.42
C LYS A 52 -4.89 -0.42 -9.20
N ALA A 53 -5.54 -0.67 -10.34
CA ALA A 53 -6.19 0.36 -11.14
C ALA A 53 -7.39 1.01 -10.42
N GLU A 54 -8.09 0.27 -9.59
CA GLU A 54 -9.22 0.77 -8.80
C GLU A 54 -8.73 1.65 -7.65
N VAL A 55 -7.62 1.27 -7.01
CA VAL A 55 -6.94 2.09 -5.99
C VAL A 55 -6.47 3.42 -6.58
N GLU A 56 -5.90 3.44 -7.79
CA GLU A 56 -5.52 4.67 -8.47
C GLU A 56 -6.71 5.57 -8.79
N THR A 57 -7.80 4.98 -9.28
CA THR A 57 -9.05 5.70 -9.54
C THR A 57 -9.60 6.31 -8.26
N LEU A 58 -9.65 5.55 -7.18
CA LEU A 58 -10.09 6.02 -5.86
C LEU A 58 -9.21 7.16 -5.35
N ARG A 59 -7.90 7.07 -5.46
CA ARG A 59 -6.98 8.15 -5.07
C ARG A 59 -7.20 9.43 -5.84
N SER A 60 -7.32 9.31 -7.16
CA SER A 60 -7.64 10.46 -8.01
C SER A 60 -8.95 11.09 -7.58
N PHE A 61 -9.96 10.28 -7.30
CA PHE A 61 -11.25 10.75 -6.80
C PHE A 61 -11.13 11.43 -5.44
N LEU A 62 -10.46 10.82 -4.45
CA LEU A 62 -10.29 11.38 -3.11
C LEU A 62 -9.50 12.71 -3.10
N SER A 63 -8.62 12.93 -4.08
CA SER A 63 -7.78 14.13 -4.15
C SER A 63 -8.45 15.34 -4.77
N ARG A 64 -9.66 15.20 -5.31
CA ARG A 64 -10.38 16.33 -5.93
C ARG A 64 -10.87 17.28 -4.85
N GLN A 65 -10.64 18.56 -5.04
CA GLN A 65 -11.17 19.62 -4.17
C GLN A 65 -12.56 20.09 -4.61
N ASN A 66 -12.84 19.95 -5.89
CA ASN A 66 -14.14 20.25 -6.48
C ASN A 66 -14.51 19.21 -7.52
N ASP A 67 -15.78 19.12 -7.80
CA ASP A 67 -16.35 18.29 -8.85
C ASP A 67 -17.06 19.18 -9.86
N ILE A 68 -16.73 19.03 -11.16
CA ILE A 68 -17.34 19.81 -12.22
C ILE A 68 -18.36 18.91 -12.93
N TYR A 69 -19.63 19.21 -12.75
CA TYR A 69 -20.69 18.47 -13.42
C TYR A 69 -21.91 19.36 -13.70
N ARG A 70 -22.78 18.87 -14.56
CA ARG A 70 -24.04 19.52 -14.87
C ARG A 70 -25.14 18.84 -14.03
N ALA A 71 -25.72 19.56 -13.08
CA ALA A 71 -26.84 19.07 -12.30
C ALA A 71 -28.02 18.73 -13.22
N SER A 72 -28.88 17.81 -12.76
CA SER A 72 -30.10 17.45 -13.47
C SER A 72 -30.93 18.71 -13.75
N PHE A 73 -31.35 18.90 -15.01
CA PHE A 73 -32.03 20.10 -15.52
C PHE A 73 -31.14 21.38 -15.60
N GLY A 74 -29.87 21.34 -15.21
CA GLY A 74 -28.95 22.44 -15.36
C GLY A 74 -28.59 22.71 -16.82
N LYS A 75 -28.36 23.99 -17.17
CA LYS A 75 -27.98 24.37 -18.55
C LYS A 75 -26.48 24.24 -18.80
N ARG A 76 -25.63 24.34 -17.77
CA ARG A 76 -24.16 24.34 -17.86
C ARG A 76 -23.56 23.50 -16.76
N ALA A 77 -22.35 22.99 -17.01
CA ALA A 77 -21.53 22.39 -15.97
C ALA A 77 -20.96 23.49 -15.06
N THR A 78 -21.05 23.30 -13.76
CA THR A 78 -20.58 24.23 -12.74
C THR A 78 -19.68 23.48 -11.74
N PRO A 79 -18.68 24.16 -11.14
CA PRO A 79 -17.88 23.58 -10.08
C PRO A 79 -18.68 23.52 -8.77
N HIS A 80 -18.58 22.39 -8.10
CA HIS A 80 -19.15 22.14 -6.78
C HIS A 80 -18.02 21.79 -5.83
N LEU A 81 -17.80 22.61 -4.81
CA LEU A 81 -16.78 22.35 -3.79
C LEU A 81 -17.18 21.11 -2.97
N ARG A 82 -16.22 20.28 -2.65
CA ARG A 82 -16.44 19.15 -1.75
C ARG A 82 -16.56 19.63 -0.32
N GLN A 83 -17.58 19.13 0.36
CA GLN A 83 -17.87 19.42 1.76
C GLN A 83 -17.95 18.13 2.59
N CYS A 84 -17.43 17.03 2.08
CA CYS A 84 -17.52 15.72 2.71
C CYS A 84 -16.15 15.14 3.01
N VAL A 85 -16.12 14.25 4.01
CA VAL A 85 -15.00 13.36 4.31
C VAL A 85 -15.38 11.92 3.98
N PHE A 86 -14.37 11.10 3.67
CA PHE A 86 -14.57 9.71 3.28
C PHE A 86 -14.08 8.78 4.37
N PHE A 87 -14.89 7.81 4.72
CA PHE A 87 -14.52 6.67 5.55
C PHE A 87 -14.53 5.41 4.70
N GLY A 88 -13.48 4.63 4.80
CA GLY A 88 -13.43 3.31 4.19
C GLY A 88 -13.48 2.25 5.26
N THR A 89 -14.27 1.20 5.06
CA THR A 89 -14.34 0.07 5.96
C THR A 89 -13.81 -1.19 5.30
N THR A 90 -13.06 -1.98 6.07
CA THR A 90 -12.57 -3.29 5.65
C THR A 90 -12.63 -4.27 6.82
N ASN A 91 -12.76 -5.55 6.52
CA ASN A 91 -12.65 -6.63 7.49
C ASN A 91 -11.26 -7.29 7.48
N GLU A 92 -10.42 -6.91 6.53
CA GLU A 92 -9.04 -7.38 6.45
C GLU A 92 -8.15 -6.59 7.40
N GLU A 93 -7.23 -7.26 8.06
CA GLU A 93 -6.26 -6.65 8.97
C GLU A 93 -5.05 -6.10 8.22
N SER A 94 -4.74 -6.66 7.06
CA SER A 94 -3.67 -6.25 6.16
C SER A 94 -4.08 -6.49 4.70
N GLY A 95 -3.28 -5.99 3.75
CA GLY A 95 -3.48 -6.31 2.33
C GLY A 95 -4.50 -5.46 1.60
N TYR A 96 -5.18 -4.55 2.25
CA TYR A 96 -6.15 -3.67 1.60
C TYR A 96 -5.53 -2.41 0.96
N LEU A 97 -4.27 -2.09 1.26
CA LEU A 97 -3.50 -1.06 0.57
C LEU A 97 -2.45 -1.72 -0.34
N ARG A 98 -2.53 -1.46 -1.65
CA ARG A 98 -1.71 -2.15 -2.66
C ARG A 98 -0.62 -1.29 -3.33
N ASP A 99 -0.43 -0.05 -2.90
CA ASP A 99 0.54 0.82 -3.54
C ASP A 99 1.53 1.40 -2.53
N THR A 100 2.80 1.41 -2.93
CA THR A 100 3.90 1.93 -2.12
C THR A 100 4.00 3.46 -2.10
N THR A 101 3.35 4.19 -3.03
CA THR A 101 3.65 5.61 -3.26
C THR A 101 2.52 6.59 -2.93
N GLY A 102 1.29 6.15 -2.74
CA GLY A 102 0.14 7.06 -2.62
C GLY A 102 -0.66 6.94 -1.33
N ASN A 103 -0.22 6.14 -0.38
CA ASN A 103 -0.99 5.78 0.80
C ASN A 103 -1.18 6.93 1.81
N ARG A 104 -0.46 8.05 1.69
CA ARG A 104 -0.62 9.24 2.56
C ARG A 104 -2.04 9.80 2.63
N ARG A 105 -2.93 9.39 1.72
CA ARG A 105 -4.34 9.79 1.71
C ARG A 105 -5.21 8.89 2.58
N PHE A 106 -4.69 7.74 2.98
CA PHE A 106 -5.38 6.76 3.81
C PHE A 106 -4.80 6.83 5.22
N TRP A 107 -5.67 7.02 6.18
CA TRP A 107 -5.33 7.00 7.59
C TRP A 107 -5.93 5.75 8.23
N PRO A 108 -5.19 4.64 8.26
CA PRO A 108 -5.69 3.40 8.83
C PRO A 108 -5.94 3.53 10.32
N VAL A 109 -7.14 3.15 10.75
CA VAL A 109 -7.54 3.09 12.14
C VAL A 109 -7.90 1.66 12.49
N LYS A 110 -7.09 1.04 13.35
CA LYS A 110 -7.36 -0.32 13.84
C LYS A 110 -8.49 -0.31 14.86
N THR A 111 -9.44 -1.21 14.66
CA THR A 111 -10.55 -1.42 15.59
C THR A 111 -10.34 -2.75 16.33
N PRO A 112 -9.95 -2.75 17.61
CA PRO A 112 -9.60 -3.99 18.32
C PRO A 112 -10.81 -4.91 18.60
N GLY A 113 -12.01 -4.48 18.26
CA GLY A 113 -13.23 -5.27 18.48
C GLY A 113 -13.69 -5.37 19.94
N ARG A 114 -12.96 -4.75 20.86
CA ARG A 114 -13.26 -4.70 22.29
C ARG A 114 -13.14 -3.25 22.74
N GLY A 115 -14.28 -2.61 22.88
CA GLY A 115 -14.36 -1.26 23.41
C GLY A 115 -15.12 -1.26 24.74
N TYR A 116 -14.96 -0.21 25.53
CA TYR A 116 -15.76 0.04 26.73
C TYR A 116 -17.26 0.16 26.39
N ARG A 117 -17.59 0.74 25.23
CA ARG A 117 -18.92 0.82 24.64
C ARG A 117 -18.94 0.29 23.23
N GLN A 118 -20.01 -0.40 22.87
CA GLN A 118 -20.23 -0.82 21.50
C GLN A 118 -20.86 0.33 20.70
N SER A 119 -20.54 0.44 19.40
CA SER A 119 -21.02 1.54 18.56
C SER A 119 -22.53 1.66 18.50
N TRP A 120 -23.26 0.54 18.58
CA TRP A 120 -24.73 0.55 18.61
C TRP A 120 -25.33 1.08 19.91
N GLN A 121 -24.55 1.16 21.01
CA GLN A 121 -24.95 1.70 22.31
C GLN A 121 -24.76 3.23 22.39
N LEU A 122 -24.09 3.86 21.43
CA LEU A 122 -23.95 5.31 21.42
C LEU A 122 -25.33 5.97 21.28
N THR A 123 -25.61 6.88 22.18
CA THR A 123 -26.82 7.73 22.15
C THR A 123 -26.57 8.99 21.32
N GLN A 124 -27.64 9.73 21.00
CA GLN A 124 -27.47 11.03 20.33
C GLN A 124 -26.65 11.99 21.21
N GLY A 125 -26.86 12.00 22.51
CA GLY A 125 -26.05 12.83 23.43
C GLY A 125 -24.55 12.52 23.42
N ASP A 126 -24.17 11.24 23.22
CA ASP A 126 -22.76 10.87 23.04
C ASP A 126 -22.21 11.44 21.73
N VAL A 127 -22.98 11.37 20.65
CA VAL A 127 -22.61 11.92 19.34
C VAL A 127 -22.46 13.45 19.40
N ASP A 128 -23.42 14.12 20.05
CA ASP A 128 -23.38 15.57 20.23
C ASP A 128 -22.16 16.00 21.02
N GLN A 129 -21.78 15.23 22.06
CA GLN A 129 -20.57 15.48 22.86
C GLN A 129 -19.29 15.28 22.01
N ILE A 130 -19.22 14.24 21.19
CA ILE A 130 -18.07 14.01 20.28
C ILE A 130 -17.90 15.19 19.32
N TRP A 131 -18.98 15.66 18.73
CA TRP A 131 -18.94 16.80 17.83
C TRP A 131 -18.60 18.12 18.52
N ALA A 132 -19.12 18.34 19.75
CA ALA A 132 -18.78 19.51 20.54
C ALA A 132 -17.28 19.54 20.89
N GLU A 133 -16.71 18.40 21.25
CA GLU A 133 -15.28 18.26 21.53
C GLU A 133 -14.44 18.50 20.26
N ALA A 134 -14.81 17.89 19.13
CA ALA A 134 -14.12 18.09 17.86
C ALA A 134 -14.14 19.57 17.43
N LEU A 135 -15.28 20.24 17.58
CA LEU A 135 -15.42 21.68 17.28
C LEU A 135 -14.54 22.53 18.21
N HIS A 136 -14.47 22.17 19.51
CA HIS A 136 -13.59 22.86 20.46
C HIS A 136 -12.13 22.81 19.99
N TYR A 137 -11.62 21.64 19.61
CA TYR A 137 -10.24 21.51 19.12
C TYR A 137 -10.00 22.33 17.85
N VAL A 138 -10.91 22.30 16.88
CA VAL A 138 -10.78 23.09 15.66
C VAL A 138 -10.74 24.59 15.98
N GLN A 139 -11.60 25.07 16.87
CA GLN A 139 -11.63 26.50 17.31
C GLN A 139 -10.36 26.92 18.06
N HIS A 140 -9.66 25.97 18.70
CA HIS A 140 -8.39 26.20 19.38
C HIS A 140 -7.16 25.94 18.52
N GLY A 141 -7.34 25.78 17.21
CA GLY A 141 -6.25 25.73 16.23
C GLY A 141 -5.68 24.33 16.01
N GLU A 142 -6.44 23.26 16.31
CA GLU A 142 -6.06 21.91 15.95
C GLU A 142 -5.80 21.82 14.43
N LYS A 143 -4.67 21.23 14.07
CA LYS A 143 -4.26 21.11 12.69
C LYS A 143 -5.11 20.05 11.97
N LEU A 144 -5.58 20.37 10.78
CA LEU A 144 -6.34 19.42 9.92
C LEU A 144 -5.41 18.57 9.04
N TYR A 145 -4.15 18.41 9.43
CA TYR A 145 -3.15 17.56 8.80
C TYR A 145 -2.25 16.96 9.89
N LEU A 146 -1.67 15.81 9.58
CA LEU A 146 -0.76 15.14 10.51
C LEU A 146 0.55 15.93 10.61
N ASP A 147 0.99 16.22 11.83
CA ASP A 147 2.35 16.73 12.08
C ASP A 147 3.41 15.64 11.88
N ALA A 148 4.69 15.98 12.08
CA ALA A 148 5.79 15.08 11.77
C ALA A 148 5.70 13.74 12.53
N ASP A 149 5.35 13.78 13.81
CA ASP A 149 5.30 12.59 14.65
C ASP A 149 4.11 11.70 14.30
N LEU A 150 2.94 12.30 14.10
CA LEU A 150 1.73 11.60 13.66
C LEU A 150 1.88 11.06 12.23
N ASP A 151 2.60 11.76 11.33
CA ASP A 151 2.88 11.26 9.99
C ASP A 151 3.76 10.00 10.02
N VAL A 152 4.74 9.93 10.94
CA VAL A 152 5.55 8.72 11.15
C VAL A 152 4.66 7.55 11.60
N MET A 153 3.79 7.77 12.59
CA MET A 153 2.84 6.74 13.06
C MET A 153 1.88 6.31 11.94
N ALA A 154 1.33 7.25 11.20
CA ALA A 154 0.45 6.96 10.07
C ALA A 154 1.15 6.11 8.99
N ARG A 155 2.42 6.40 8.69
CA ARG A 155 3.21 5.60 7.75
C ARG A 155 3.46 4.18 8.26
N GLN A 156 3.64 3.98 9.56
CA GLN A 156 3.76 2.64 10.15
C GLN A 156 2.46 1.86 10.00
N GLU A 157 1.31 2.47 10.30
CA GLU A 157 0.01 1.84 10.11
C GLU A 157 -0.29 1.55 8.63
N GLN A 158 0.06 2.47 7.74
CA GLN A 158 -0.04 2.27 6.28
C GLN A 158 0.81 1.09 5.80
N ARG A 159 2.03 0.93 6.32
CA ARG A 159 2.89 -0.23 6.00
C ARG A 159 2.26 -1.54 6.48
N GLY A 160 1.71 -1.56 7.70
CA GLY A 160 1.01 -2.74 8.22
C GLY A 160 -0.26 -3.09 7.45
N ALA A 161 -0.90 -2.10 6.82
CA ALA A 161 -2.09 -2.28 5.99
C ALA A 161 -1.79 -2.69 4.54
N MET A 162 -0.52 -2.66 4.13
CA MET A 162 -0.13 -3.05 2.76
C MET A 162 -0.25 -4.56 2.54
N GLU A 163 -0.60 -4.90 1.31
CA GLU A 163 -0.53 -6.29 0.86
C GLU A 163 0.91 -6.80 0.96
N THR A 164 1.10 -7.87 1.71
CA THR A 164 2.37 -8.57 1.78
C THR A 164 2.36 -9.64 0.71
N ASP A 165 3.32 -9.59 -0.21
CA ASP A 165 3.51 -10.66 -1.18
C ASP A 165 4.12 -11.87 -0.45
N GLU A 166 3.47 -13.03 -0.54
CA GLU A 166 3.94 -14.27 0.10
C GLU A 166 5.38 -14.64 -0.31
N ARG A 167 5.79 -14.20 -1.50
CA ARG A 167 7.16 -14.40 -2.01
C ARG A 167 8.20 -13.53 -1.30
N GLU A 168 7.80 -12.52 -0.52
CA GLU A 168 8.74 -11.61 0.15
C GLU A 168 9.65 -12.35 1.13
N GLY A 169 9.11 -13.35 1.84
CA GLY A 169 9.90 -14.21 2.72
C GLY A 169 11.00 -14.96 1.96
N LEU A 170 10.67 -15.52 0.80
CA LEU A 170 11.63 -16.20 -0.07
C LEU A 170 12.70 -15.25 -0.60
N VAL A 171 12.29 -14.05 -1.01
CA VAL A 171 13.23 -13.02 -1.48
C VAL A 171 14.17 -12.59 -0.36
N ARG A 172 13.68 -12.42 0.85
CA ARG A 172 14.49 -12.07 2.03
C ARG A 172 15.53 -13.16 2.32
N GLU A 173 15.13 -14.40 2.38
CA GLU A 173 16.02 -15.55 2.57
C GLU A 173 17.08 -15.64 1.47
N TYR A 174 16.68 -15.48 0.21
CA TYR A 174 17.59 -15.43 -0.94
C TYR A 174 18.63 -14.30 -0.83
N LEU A 175 18.23 -13.12 -0.39
CA LEU A 175 19.11 -11.97 -0.25
C LEU A 175 20.08 -12.08 0.94
N GLU A 176 19.70 -12.82 1.98
CA GLU A 176 20.55 -13.08 3.16
C GLU A 176 21.48 -14.30 2.98
N THR A 177 21.18 -15.17 2.01
CA THR A 177 22.02 -16.34 1.74
C THR A 177 23.43 -15.90 1.34
N LEU A 178 24.41 -16.41 2.06
CA LEU A 178 25.82 -16.18 1.73
C LEU A 178 26.18 -16.94 0.45
N LEU A 179 26.95 -16.33 -0.43
CA LEU A 179 27.33 -16.84 -1.74
C LEU A 179 28.73 -17.46 -1.69
N PRO A 180 29.06 -18.49 -2.50
CA PRO A 180 30.40 -18.93 -2.75
C PRO A 180 31.25 -17.82 -3.41
N GLU A 181 32.54 -17.81 -3.20
CA GLU A 181 33.46 -16.82 -3.82
C GLU A 181 33.42 -16.84 -5.36
N GLU A 182 33.20 -18.02 -5.93
CA GLU A 182 33.09 -18.23 -7.36
C GLU A 182 31.69 -17.96 -7.96
N TRP A 183 30.77 -17.38 -7.21
CA TRP A 183 29.36 -17.15 -7.62
C TRP A 183 29.23 -16.58 -9.03
N ASP A 184 30.05 -15.61 -9.39
CA ASP A 184 30.02 -14.97 -10.69
C ASP A 184 30.45 -15.86 -11.85
N LYS A 185 31.11 -16.96 -11.56
CA LYS A 185 31.57 -17.95 -12.56
C LYS A 185 30.60 -19.14 -12.69
N MET A 186 29.65 -19.27 -11.79
CA MET A 186 28.70 -20.36 -11.76
C MET A 186 27.61 -20.18 -12.81
N GLU A 187 27.25 -21.28 -13.47
CA GLU A 187 26.09 -21.33 -14.37
C GLU A 187 24.76 -21.26 -13.57
N LEU A 188 23.67 -20.89 -14.24
CA LEU A 188 22.36 -20.75 -13.59
C LEU A 188 21.89 -22.03 -12.88
N SER A 189 22.14 -23.19 -13.48
CA SER A 189 21.82 -24.51 -12.91
C SER A 189 22.58 -24.76 -11.61
N GLU A 190 23.85 -24.42 -11.55
CA GLU A 190 24.69 -24.56 -10.36
C GLU A 190 24.25 -23.61 -9.25
N ARG A 191 23.93 -22.33 -9.58
CA ARG A 191 23.39 -21.37 -8.64
C ARG A 191 22.09 -21.83 -8.03
N ARG A 192 21.16 -22.35 -8.84
CA ARG A 192 19.90 -22.94 -8.38
C ARG A 192 20.11 -24.17 -7.50
N GLY A 193 21.05 -25.02 -7.85
CA GLY A 193 21.44 -26.20 -7.04
C GLY A 193 21.98 -25.79 -5.67
N PHE A 194 22.89 -24.83 -5.65
CA PHE A 194 23.43 -24.29 -4.40
C PHE A 194 22.35 -23.70 -3.48
N LEU A 195 21.45 -22.88 -4.03
CA LEU A 195 20.35 -22.24 -3.29
C LEU A 195 19.35 -23.26 -2.74
N LYS A 196 19.22 -24.43 -3.36
CA LYS A 196 18.34 -25.52 -2.91
C LYS A 196 19.03 -26.51 -1.97
N GLY A 197 20.32 -26.35 -1.71
CA GLY A 197 21.10 -27.28 -0.94
C GLY A 197 21.33 -28.63 -1.65
N ASP A 198 21.30 -28.64 -2.98
CA ASP A 198 21.54 -29.83 -3.78
C ASP A 198 23.04 -30.11 -3.86
N GLU A 199 23.50 -31.17 -3.21
CA GLU A 199 24.92 -31.56 -3.16
C GLU A 199 25.49 -31.90 -4.55
N PHE A 200 24.66 -32.40 -5.46
CA PHE A 200 25.09 -32.76 -6.82
C PHE A 200 25.29 -31.57 -7.72
N LEU A 201 24.33 -30.65 -7.79
CA LEU A 201 24.37 -29.45 -8.62
C LEU A 201 25.07 -28.29 -7.93
N GLY A 202 24.92 -28.18 -6.61
CA GLY A 202 25.60 -27.17 -5.78
C GLY A 202 27.06 -27.47 -5.49
N GLY A 203 27.53 -28.71 -5.70
CA GLY A 203 28.94 -29.12 -5.59
C GLY A 203 29.52 -29.01 -4.19
N GLY A 204 28.73 -29.09 -3.11
CA GLY A 204 29.21 -29.01 -1.72
C GLY A 204 29.85 -27.66 -1.36
N ARG A 205 29.58 -26.59 -2.15
CA ARG A 205 30.16 -25.25 -1.94
C ARG A 205 29.62 -24.61 -0.65
N ILE A 206 30.49 -23.84 0.00
CA ILE A 206 30.12 -23.10 1.23
C ILE A 206 29.99 -21.63 0.88
N GLY A 207 28.88 -21.01 1.29
CA GLY A 207 28.68 -19.57 1.14
C GLY A 207 29.47 -18.79 2.19
N THR A 208 30.29 -17.85 1.74
CA THR A 208 31.14 -16.99 2.59
C THR A 208 30.96 -15.51 2.28
N VAL A 209 30.48 -15.17 1.09
CA VAL A 209 30.39 -13.79 0.60
C VAL A 209 28.94 -13.27 0.75
N ARG A 210 28.80 -12.12 1.38
CA ARG A 210 27.50 -11.46 1.49
C ARG A 210 27.11 -10.80 0.17
N ARG A 211 25.85 -10.97 -0.23
CA ARG A 211 25.28 -10.33 -1.42
C ARG A 211 25.15 -8.81 -1.22
N ASN A 212 25.83 -8.02 -2.05
CA ASN A 212 25.82 -6.56 -1.98
C ASN A 212 24.96 -5.92 -3.08
N SER A 213 24.69 -6.62 -4.15
CA SER A 213 23.83 -6.15 -5.24
C SER A 213 23.00 -7.29 -5.82
N VAL A 214 21.85 -6.94 -6.38
CA VAL A 214 20.94 -7.89 -7.03
C VAL A 214 20.20 -7.20 -8.16
N CYS A 215 19.81 -7.93 -9.22
CA CYS A 215 18.87 -7.46 -10.21
C CYS A 215 17.55 -8.24 -10.17
N VAL A 216 16.52 -7.71 -10.82
CA VAL A 216 15.21 -8.35 -10.89
C VAL A 216 15.27 -9.73 -11.54
N LEU A 217 16.09 -9.89 -12.59
CA LEU A 217 16.24 -11.17 -13.28
C LEU A 217 16.92 -12.24 -12.43
N GLU A 218 17.86 -11.87 -11.55
CA GLU A 218 18.44 -12.82 -10.59
C GLU A 218 17.37 -13.38 -9.66
N ILE A 219 16.56 -12.51 -9.05
CA ILE A 219 15.46 -12.96 -8.18
C ILE A 219 14.47 -13.84 -8.96
N TRP A 220 14.10 -13.41 -10.18
CA TRP A 220 13.17 -14.17 -11.01
C TRP A 220 13.69 -15.56 -11.38
N CYS A 221 14.95 -15.64 -11.81
CA CYS A 221 15.53 -16.88 -12.30
C CYS A 221 16.08 -17.77 -11.19
N GLU A 222 16.75 -17.18 -10.20
CA GLU A 222 17.45 -17.93 -9.17
C GLU A 222 16.54 -18.25 -7.98
N CYS A 223 15.87 -17.22 -7.40
CA CYS A 223 15.00 -17.38 -6.25
C CYS A 223 13.67 -18.07 -6.63
N PHE A 224 12.99 -17.57 -7.66
CA PHE A 224 11.69 -18.15 -8.07
C PHE A 224 11.81 -19.31 -9.06
N GLY A 225 13.01 -19.61 -9.56
CA GLY A 225 13.25 -20.73 -10.47
C GLY A 225 12.58 -20.59 -11.85
N ARG A 226 12.21 -19.37 -12.25
CA ARG A 226 11.49 -19.10 -13.51
C ARG A 226 12.43 -18.87 -14.68
N GLU A 227 11.89 -19.00 -15.89
CA GLU A 227 12.62 -18.71 -17.13
C GLU A 227 12.66 -17.19 -17.39
N SER A 228 13.81 -16.65 -17.83
CA SER A 228 14.02 -15.21 -18.05
C SER A 228 13.01 -14.61 -19.03
N GLY A 229 12.65 -15.33 -20.09
CA GLY A 229 11.67 -14.90 -21.10
C GLY A 229 10.23 -14.83 -20.62
N ALA A 230 9.92 -15.40 -19.45
CA ALA A 230 8.59 -15.36 -18.85
C ALA A 230 8.36 -14.11 -17.96
N LEU A 231 9.39 -13.32 -17.69
CA LEU A 231 9.30 -12.14 -16.83
C LEU A 231 8.44 -11.05 -17.50
N ARG A 232 7.35 -10.68 -16.85
CA ARG A 232 6.47 -9.60 -17.30
C ARG A 232 6.75 -8.32 -16.51
N ARG A 233 6.30 -7.18 -17.03
CA ARG A 233 6.44 -5.88 -16.38
C ARG A 233 5.77 -5.84 -14.98
N GLY A 234 4.66 -6.53 -14.81
CA GLY A 234 3.98 -6.68 -13.51
C GLY A 234 4.89 -7.34 -12.48
N ASP A 235 5.44 -8.52 -12.83
CA ASP A 235 6.35 -9.28 -11.95
C ASP A 235 7.59 -8.46 -11.57
N SER A 236 8.16 -7.72 -12.53
CA SER A 236 9.28 -6.82 -12.26
C SER A 236 8.94 -5.74 -11.25
N ASN A 237 7.76 -5.13 -11.36
CA ASN A 237 7.31 -4.10 -10.41
C ASN A 237 7.07 -4.69 -9.02
N ASP A 238 6.54 -5.90 -8.92
CA ASP A 238 6.30 -6.60 -7.66
C ASP A 238 7.64 -6.90 -6.96
N ILE A 239 8.63 -7.43 -7.70
CA ILE A 239 9.98 -7.70 -7.16
C ILE A 239 10.64 -6.39 -6.70
N ILE A 240 10.54 -5.31 -7.46
CA ILE A 240 11.07 -3.99 -7.08
C ILE A 240 10.39 -3.50 -5.78
N SER A 241 9.09 -3.70 -5.67
CA SER A 241 8.34 -3.32 -4.47
C SER A 241 8.79 -4.12 -3.25
N MET A 242 9.02 -5.43 -3.40
CA MET A 242 9.58 -6.28 -2.33
C MET A 242 10.97 -5.81 -1.92
N LEU A 243 11.88 -5.58 -2.87
CA LEU A 243 13.23 -5.08 -2.61
C LEU A 243 13.20 -3.78 -1.80
N THR A 244 12.36 -2.83 -2.18
CA THR A 244 12.21 -1.55 -1.47
C THR A 244 11.72 -1.75 -0.04
N ARG A 245 10.75 -2.67 0.19
CA ARG A 245 10.27 -2.98 1.55
C ARG A 245 11.32 -3.66 2.42
N ILE A 246 12.16 -4.50 1.81
CA ILE A 246 13.26 -5.20 2.50
C ILE A 246 14.44 -4.27 2.81
N GLY A 247 14.42 -3.01 2.32
CA GLY A 247 15.50 -2.03 2.56
C GLY A 247 16.59 -2.03 1.49
N TRP A 248 16.25 -2.48 0.27
CA TRP A 248 17.14 -2.37 -0.88
C TRP A 248 16.76 -1.16 -1.73
N ARG A 249 17.73 -0.38 -2.13
CA ARG A 249 17.54 0.80 -2.97
C ARG A 249 18.17 0.60 -4.35
N LYS A 250 17.66 1.35 -5.32
CA LYS A 250 18.23 1.36 -6.66
C LYS A 250 19.67 1.84 -6.60
N SER A 251 20.61 1.10 -7.20
CA SER A 251 22.02 1.50 -7.30
C SER A 251 22.15 2.80 -8.10
N ASN A 252 23.09 3.66 -7.68
CA ASN A 252 23.43 4.89 -8.40
C ASN A 252 24.72 4.74 -9.23
N VAL A 253 25.28 3.56 -9.33
CA VAL A 253 26.48 3.30 -10.13
C VAL A 253 26.23 3.69 -11.58
N ASN A 254 27.17 4.38 -12.19
CA ASN A 254 27.11 4.89 -13.58
C ASN A 254 25.92 5.81 -13.88
N GLY A 255 25.34 6.49 -12.86
CA GLY A 255 24.23 7.43 -13.02
C GLY A 255 22.85 6.80 -13.33
N ASN A 256 22.81 5.59 -13.86
CA ASN A 256 21.57 4.87 -14.19
C ASN A 256 21.37 3.57 -13.39
N GLY A 257 22.36 3.18 -12.58
CA GLY A 257 22.34 1.95 -11.77
C GLY A 257 22.52 0.67 -12.58
N ALA A 258 22.93 0.75 -13.83
CA ALA A 258 23.13 -0.42 -14.66
C ALA A 258 24.51 -1.03 -14.44
N ARG A 259 24.54 -2.36 -14.23
CA ARG A 259 25.77 -3.18 -14.17
C ARG A 259 25.65 -4.33 -15.17
N ARG A 260 26.80 -4.77 -15.69
CA ARG A 260 26.85 -5.98 -16.51
C ARG A 260 27.06 -7.18 -15.62
N LEU A 261 26.07 -8.05 -15.57
CA LEU A 261 26.10 -9.28 -14.78
C LEU A 261 26.48 -10.47 -15.68
N PRO A 262 27.24 -11.46 -15.17
CA PRO A 262 27.79 -12.55 -15.99
C PRO A 262 26.73 -13.30 -16.80
N ILE A 263 25.61 -13.70 -16.16
CA ILE A 263 24.54 -14.50 -16.82
C ILE A 263 23.50 -13.62 -17.50
N TYR A 264 23.21 -12.43 -16.92
CA TYR A 264 22.03 -11.64 -17.27
C TYR A 264 22.34 -10.42 -18.15
N GLY A 265 23.63 -10.17 -18.45
CA GLY A 265 24.05 -9.02 -19.24
C GLY A 265 23.83 -7.68 -18.52
N PRO A 266 23.59 -6.58 -19.26
CA PRO A 266 23.35 -5.27 -18.64
C PRO A 266 22.01 -5.21 -17.93
N GLN A 267 22.02 -5.04 -16.61
CA GLN A 267 20.80 -4.99 -15.76
C GLN A 267 20.86 -3.80 -14.82
N ARG A 268 19.70 -3.27 -14.47
CA ARG A 268 19.55 -2.34 -13.34
C ARG A 268 19.64 -3.13 -12.05
N CYS A 269 20.55 -2.70 -11.17
CA CYS A 269 20.81 -3.34 -9.90
C CYS A 269 20.25 -2.54 -8.73
N TYR A 270 20.02 -3.27 -7.66
CA TYR A 270 19.61 -2.77 -6.36
C TYR A 270 20.70 -3.14 -5.35
N GLU A 271 20.93 -2.27 -4.39
CA GLU A 271 21.94 -2.37 -3.35
C GLU A 271 21.28 -2.26 -1.98
N ARG A 272 21.90 -2.87 -0.99
CA ARG A 272 21.44 -2.77 0.40
C ARG A 272 21.54 -1.31 0.86
N ASP A 273 20.54 -0.83 1.59
CA ASP A 273 20.58 0.48 2.21
C ASP A 273 21.15 0.36 3.63
N ASP A 274 22.46 0.49 3.74
CA ASP A 274 23.17 0.40 5.02
C ASP A 274 22.95 1.63 5.93
N SER A 275 22.21 2.66 5.45
CA SER A 275 21.89 3.86 6.24
C SER A 275 20.67 3.69 7.17
N ALA A 276 19.98 2.56 7.15
CA ALA A 276 18.80 2.30 7.97
C ALA A 276 19.10 1.56 9.29
N GLY A 277 20.34 1.46 9.70
CA GLY A 277 20.82 0.67 10.84
C GLY A 277 21.61 1.45 11.89
N GLU A 278 21.36 2.77 12.05
CA GLU A 278 21.79 3.56 13.22
C GLU A 278 20.60 4.23 13.92
#